data_690302f8e0afb0774637f89056a5bee3
#
_entry.id   690302f8e0afb0774637f89056a5bee3
#
_cell.length_a   1.000
_cell.length_b   1.000
_cell.length_c   1.000
_cell.angle_alpha   90.00
_cell.angle_beta   90.00
_cell.angle_gamma   90.00
#
_symmetry.space_group_name_H-M   'P 1'
#
loop_
_entity.id
_entity.type
_entity.pdbx_description
1 polymer ?
#
loop_
_entity_poly.entity_id
_entity_poly.type
_entity_poly.pdbx_seq_one_letter_code
_entity_poly.pdbx_strand_id
1 'polypeptide(L)'
;MEVMMLGRIRSAGLGTFLNVGMGIVFMIAAVIVVISVNDSMHRQALIEAQSKARIILDRNLATHTYFSQIMKPSIFAWSEPFRTKEYFDHTWMSSTYAIREIEKYFKSITPSRYSFKDAAIDARSPENEADEYERAFLEKLAIDKKLESESTVRNIGGEPYLIVLKKGEVMEASCLKCHSNPKDAPKGLTDYYGSERSFNRKAGDVVSAVSLRIPLAEAYAEANVFSLKLSAILIIVLACLFTIQYWLYKRYLLQPLNVIRDKANEIATHEGHLGDQIPQPFGRELGELTATFNEMSVKLRHDRDHLEELVDQRTEALRESELWMRGIFNALQESVLVVT
;
A
#
# COMPACT_ATOMS: atom_id res chain seq x y z
N MET A 1 -28.72 -17.84 -12.67
CA MET A 1 -28.24 -16.47 -12.43
C MET A 1 -27.24 -16.03 -13.50
N GLU A 2 -26.31 -16.86 -13.93
CA GLU A 2 -25.34 -16.56 -15.01
C GLU A 2 -25.94 -16.27 -16.38
N VAL A 3 -26.91 -17.05 -16.82
CA VAL A 3 -27.56 -16.86 -18.15
C VAL A 3 -28.33 -15.55 -18.26
N MET A 4 -28.90 -15.07 -17.14
CA MET A 4 -29.63 -13.80 -17.08
C MET A 4 -28.67 -12.57 -17.06
N MET A 5 -27.46 -12.75 -16.52
CA MET A 5 -26.40 -11.72 -16.49
C MET A 5 -25.75 -11.56 -17.87
N LEU A 6 -25.48 -12.66 -18.58
CA LEU A 6 -24.95 -12.66 -19.95
C LEU A 6 -25.94 -12.04 -20.97
N GLY A 7 -27.26 -12.23 -20.80
CA GLY A 7 -28.27 -11.61 -21.63
C GLY A 7 -28.33 -10.08 -21.49
N ARG A 8 -28.13 -9.56 -20.28
CA ARG A 8 -28.09 -8.10 -20.03
C ARG A 8 -26.80 -7.44 -20.56
N ILE A 9 -25.69 -8.16 -20.60
CA ILE A 9 -24.42 -7.67 -21.15
C ILE A 9 -24.51 -7.53 -22.67
N ARG A 10 -25.23 -8.41 -23.35
CA ARG A 10 -25.42 -8.38 -24.81
C ARG A 10 -26.33 -7.25 -25.31
N SER A 11 -27.23 -6.72 -24.45
CA SER A 11 -28.08 -5.59 -24.74
C SER A 11 -27.50 -4.24 -24.34
N ALA A 12 -26.40 -4.24 -23.59
CA ALA A 12 -25.70 -3.00 -23.22
C ALA A 12 -24.93 -2.46 -24.42
N GLY A 13 -25.12 -1.19 -24.75
CA GLY A 13 -24.35 -0.53 -25.79
C GLY A 13 -22.84 -0.57 -25.51
N LEU A 14 -22.02 -0.58 -26.56
CA LEU A 14 -20.54 -0.60 -26.49
C LEU A 14 -20.00 0.46 -25.51
N GLY A 15 -20.62 1.63 -25.49
CA GLY A 15 -20.27 2.72 -24.56
C GLY A 15 -20.45 2.34 -23.08
N THR A 16 -21.51 1.63 -22.75
CA THR A 16 -21.76 1.18 -21.38
C THR A 16 -20.72 0.12 -20.97
N PHE A 17 -20.41 -0.81 -21.85
CA PHE A 17 -19.42 -1.87 -21.60
C PHE A 17 -18.03 -1.27 -21.35
N LEU A 18 -17.57 -0.33 -22.18
CA LEU A 18 -16.27 0.33 -22.02
C LEU A 18 -16.21 1.18 -20.73
N ASN A 19 -17.28 1.91 -20.40
CA ASN A 19 -17.33 2.71 -19.17
C ASN A 19 -17.30 1.84 -17.91
N VAL A 20 -18.03 0.74 -17.89
CA VAL A 20 -18.00 -0.21 -16.77
C VAL A 20 -16.62 -0.85 -16.64
N GLY A 21 -16.03 -1.30 -17.75
CA GLY A 21 -14.68 -1.85 -17.77
C GLY A 21 -13.64 -0.87 -17.23
N MET A 22 -13.68 0.37 -17.68
CA MET A 22 -12.82 1.45 -17.22
C MET A 22 -13.03 1.75 -15.73
N GLY A 23 -14.27 1.82 -15.27
CA GLY A 23 -14.60 2.01 -13.86
C GLY A 23 -14.04 0.90 -12.96
N ILE A 24 -14.11 -0.36 -13.43
CA ILE A 24 -13.51 -1.49 -12.70
C ILE A 24 -11.99 -1.33 -12.58
N VAL A 25 -11.30 -0.96 -13.65
CA VAL A 25 -9.83 -0.75 -13.63
C VAL A 25 -9.46 0.36 -12.63
N PHE A 26 -10.16 1.50 -12.65
CA PHE A 26 -9.91 2.59 -11.69
C PHE A 26 -10.22 2.18 -10.25
N MET A 27 -11.26 1.38 -10.02
CA MET A 27 -11.59 0.84 -8.70
C MET A 27 -10.49 -0.10 -8.19
N ILE A 28 -10.01 -1.01 -9.03
CA ILE A 28 -8.89 -1.90 -8.68
C ILE A 28 -7.64 -1.08 -8.35
N ALA A 29 -7.31 -0.09 -9.17
CA ALA A 29 -6.17 0.80 -8.93
C ALA A 29 -6.32 1.53 -7.59
N ALA A 30 -7.50 2.05 -7.26
CA ALA A 30 -7.75 2.71 -5.97
C ALA A 30 -7.53 1.77 -4.78
N VAL A 31 -8.03 0.53 -4.86
CA VAL A 31 -7.83 -0.48 -3.80
C VAL A 31 -6.34 -0.81 -3.62
N ILE A 32 -5.62 -1.04 -4.72
CA ILE A 32 -4.17 -1.32 -4.68
C ILE A 32 -3.42 -0.14 -4.03
N VAL A 33 -3.75 1.09 -4.40
CA VAL A 33 -3.13 2.30 -3.84
C VAL A 33 -3.36 2.38 -2.33
N VAL A 34 -4.60 2.19 -1.86
CA VAL A 34 -4.92 2.26 -0.42
C VAL A 34 -4.14 1.20 0.37
N ILE A 35 -4.13 -0.04 -0.11
CA ILE A 35 -3.39 -1.13 0.55
C ILE A 35 -1.89 -0.83 0.57
N SER A 36 -1.32 -0.42 -0.56
CA SER A 36 0.11 -0.15 -0.69
C SER A 36 0.56 1.01 0.19
N VAL A 37 -0.22 2.10 0.24
CA VAL A 37 0.06 3.25 1.10
C VAL A 37 0.00 2.86 2.57
N ASN A 38 -1.05 2.12 2.97
CA ASN A 38 -1.20 1.70 4.36
C ASN A 38 -0.04 0.80 4.82
N ASP A 39 0.32 -0.21 4.03
CA ASP A 39 1.46 -1.10 4.33
C ASP A 39 2.78 -0.32 4.39
N SER A 40 3.01 0.60 3.45
CA SER A 40 4.21 1.45 3.44
C SER A 40 4.32 2.32 4.70
N MET A 41 3.21 2.93 5.14
CA MET A 41 3.18 3.78 6.34
C MET A 41 3.44 2.98 7.62
N HIS A 42 2.87 1.78 7.73
CA HIS A 42 3.14 0.90 8.87
C HIS A 42 4.61 0.44 8.91
N ARG A 43 5.18 0.09 7.77
CA ARG A 43 6.62 -0.25 7.68
C ARG A 43 7.49 0.94 8.07
N GLN A 44 7.16 2.13 7.60
CA GLN A 44 7.91 3.35 7.95
C GLN A 44 7.86 3.64 9.44
N ALA A 45 6.70 3.50 10.08
CA ALA A 45 6.54 3.65 11.53
C ALA A 45 7.41 2.65 12.30
N LEU A 46 7.49 1.39 11.84
CA LEU A 46 8.36 0.38 12.44
C LEU A 46 9.84 0.71 12.28
N ILE A 47 10.27 1.15 11.08
CA ILE A 47 11.66 1.57 10.82
C ILE A 47 12.05 2.73 11.73
N GLU A 48 11.16 3.71 11.90
CA GLU A 48 11.39 4.84 12.78
C GLU A 48 11.49 4.41 14.26
N ALA A 49 10.62 3.50 14.71
CA ALA A 49 10.70 2.93 16.06
C ALA A 49 12.02 2.17 16.28
N GLN A 50 12.49 1.40 15.28
CA GLN A 50 13.79 0.71 15.34
C GLN A 50 14.95 1.70 15.39
N SER A 51 14.89 2.81 14.66
CA SER A 51 15.89 3.87 14.70
C SER A 51 15.94 4.54 16.08
N LYS A 52 14.79 4.87 16.64
CA LYS A 52 14.66 5.41 18.01
C LYS A 52 15.22 4.41 19.04
N ALA A 53 14.89 3.12 18.89
CA ALA A 53 15.42 2.07 19.75
C ALA A 53 16.95 2.02 19.74
N ARG A 54 17.55 2.08 18.56
CA ARG A 54 19.02 2.08 18.42
C ARG A 54 19.65 3.28 19.14
N ILE A 55 19.12 4.49 18.94
CA ILE A 55 19.64 5.70 19.59
C ILE A 55 19.58 5.58 21.11
N ILE A 56 18.47 5.08 21.65
CA ILE A 56 18.30 4.90 23.10
C ILE A 56 19.29 3.87 23.64
N LEU A 57 19.43 2.72 22.97
CA LEU A 57 20.35 1.66 23.37
C LEU A 57 21.81 2.11 23.31
N ASP A 58 22.23 2.77 22.23
CA ASP A 58 23.61 3.24 22.05
C ASP A 58 23.94 4.34 23.05
N ARG A 59 23.01 5.25 23.35
CA ARG A 59 23.18 6.25 24.41
C ARG A 59 23.34 5.61 25.79
N ASN A 60 22.48 4.65 26.14
CA ASN A 60 22.57 3.97 27.42
C ASN A 60 23.86 3.14 27.54
N LEU A 61 24.27 2.48 26.46
CA LEU A 61 25.53 1.76 26.40
C LEU A 61 26.74 2.71 26.57
N ALA A 62 26.74 3.85 25.89
CA ALA A 62 27.81 4.85 26.06
C ALA A 62 27.90 5.38 27.51
N THR A 63 26.73 5.65 28.13
CA THR A 63 26.64 6.08 29.52
C THR A 63 27.16 4.99 30.46
N HIS A 64 26.77 3.73 30.24
CA HIS A 64 27.25 2.58 30.99
C HIS A 64 28.75 2.40 30.85
N THR A 65 29.27 2.49 29.62
CA THR A 65 30.72 2.36 29.34
C THR A 65 31.53 3.43 30.04
N TYR A 66 31.11 4.69 29.96
CA TYR A 66 31.74 5.79 30.66
C TYR A 66 31.76 5.54 32.18
N PHE A 67 30.62 5.15 32.73
CA PHE A 67 30.47 4.86 34.15
C PHE A 67 31.37 3.71 34.59
N SER A 68 31.38 2.58 33.87
CA SER A 68 32.10 1.37 34.23
C SER A 68 33.61 1.47 33.97
N GLN A 69 34.03 2.13 32.90
CA GLN A 69 35.45 2.15 32.48
C GLN A 69 36.23 3.38 32.94
N ILE A 70 35.55 4.50 33.20
CA ILE A 70 36.22 5.75 33.58
C ILE A 70 35.85 6.16 35.00
N MET A 71 34.58 6.40 35.26
CA MET A 71 34.14 6.99 36.52
C MET A 71 34.37 6.04 37.72
N LYS A 72 33.89 4.83 37.62
CA LYS A 72 33.99 3.81 38.66
C LYS A 72 35.46 3.48 39.04
N PRO A 73 36.39 3.18 38.08
CA PRO A 73 37.80 2.97 38.42
C PRO A 73 38.46 4.18 39.05
N SER A 74 38.13 5.40 38.60
CA SER A 74 38.68 6.65 39.17
C SER A 74 38.26 6.83 40.64
N ILE A 75 36.97 6.58 40.96
CA ILE A 75 36.46 6.65 42.33
C ILE A 75 37.09 5.53 43.19
N PHE A 76 37.27 4.31 42.65
CA PHE A 76 37.93 3.22 43.34
C PHE A 76 39.35 3.59 43.73
N ALA A 77 40.14 4.15 42.80
CA ALA A 77 41.52 4.58 43.06
C ALA A 77 41.55 5.72 44.09
N TRP A 78 40.72 6.73 43.96
CA TRP A 78 40.65 7.85 44.91
C TRP A 78 40.23 7.41 46.31
N SER A 79 39.26 6.48 46.43
CA SER A 79 38.72 6.04 47.72
C SER A 79 39.55 4.92 48.41
N GLU A 80 40.51 4.34 47.73
CA GLU A 80 41.31 3.19 48.22
C GLU A 80 41.92 3.42 49.62
N PRO A 81 42.53 4.59 49.95
CA PRO A 81 43.10 4.83 51.26
C PRO A 81 42.10 4.87 52.41
N PHE A 82 40.84 5.11 52.12
CA PHE A 82 39.77 5.33 53.13
C PHE A 82 38.76 4.19 53.16
N ARG A 83 38.81 3.27 52.15
CA ARG A 83 37.81 2.23 51.96
C ARG A 83 38.24 0.94 52.61
N THR A 84 37.38 0.42 53.48
CA THR A 84 37.57 -0.93 54.02
C THR A 84 37.16 -1.99 52.98
N LYS A 85 37.64 -3.23 53.17
CA LYS A 85 37.26 -4.36 52.28
C LYS A 85 35.77 -4.69 52.31
N GLU A 86 35.09 -4.32 53.37
CA GLU A 86 33.67 -4.57 53.61
C GLU A 86 32.75 -3.47 53.09
N TYR A 87 33.32 -2.33 52.70
CA TYR A 87 32.59 -1.19 52.19
C TYR A 87 31.94 -1.47 50.86
N PHE A 88 30.66 -1.15 50.76
CA PHE A 88 29.90 -1.15 49.50
C PHE A 88 28.95 0.01 49.46
N ASP A 89 28.89 0.70 48.31
CA ASP A 89 27.93 1.77 48.02
C ASP A 89 27.36 1.54 46.62
N HIS A 90 26.09 1.23 46.57
CA HIS A 90 25.39 0.91 45.32
C HIS A 90 25.34 2.08 44.34
N THR A 91 25.41 3.34 44.82
CA THR A 91 25.21 4.54 43.99
C THR A 91 26.33 4.72 42.93
N TRP A 92 27.55 4.29 43.26
CA TRP A 92 28.70 4.42 42.36
C TRP A 92 29.44 3.10 42.08
N MET A 93 29.22 2.08 42.88
CA MET A 93 29.87 0.78 42.66
C MET A 93 29.09 -0.13 41.71
N SER A 94 27.78 0.15 41.48
CA SER A 94 26.93 -0.63 40.59
C SER A 94 26.56 0.19 39.35
N SER A 95 27.11 -0.17 38.18
CA SER A 95 26.78 0.44 36.90
C SER A 95 25.31 0.23 36.53
N THR A 96 24.77 -0.94 36.77
CA THR A 96 23.36 -1.28 36.54
C THR A 96 22.39 -0.42 37.41
N TYR A 97 22.78 -0.18 38.66
CA TYR A 97 22.02 0.73 39.54
C TYR A 97 22.04 2.15 38.99
N ALA A 98 23.19 2.67 38.63
CA ALA A 98 23.35 4.03 38.13
C ALA A 98 22.52 4.23 36.83
N ILE A 99 22.56 3.30 35.88
CA ILE A 99 21.77 3.37 34.65
C ILE A 99 20.27 3.34 34.96
N ARG A 100 19.81 2.49 35.89
CA ARG A 100 18.42 2.41 36.30
C ARG A 100 17.93 3.74 36.90
N GLU A 101 18.72 4.37 37.76
CA GLU A 101 18.36 5.67 38.34
C GLU A 101 18.37 6.79 37.29
N ILE A 102 19.36 6.81 36.37
CA ILE A 102 19.37 7.74 35.24
C ILE A 102 18.10 7.58 34.39
N GLU A 103 17.65 6.35 34.16
CA GLU A 103 16.42 6.09 33.43
C GLU A 103 15.16 6.58 34.17
N LYS A 104 15.12 6.46 35.51
CA LYS A 104 14.03 7.03 36.33
C LYS A 104 13.97 8.56 36.20
N TYR A 105 15.12 9.23 36.28
CA TYR A 105 15.23 10.69 36.06
C TYR A 105 14.81 11.06 34.65
N PHE A 106 15.24 10.30 33.64
CA PHE A 106 14.84 10.57 32.26
C PHE A 106 13.32 10.49 32.09
N LYS A 107 12.67 9.49 32.65
CA LYS A 107 11.20 9.35 32.64
C LYS A 107 10.47 10.50 33.34
N SER A 108 11.10 11.11 34.37
CA SER A 108 10.52 12.27 35.05
C SER A 108 10.60 13.56 34.21
N ILE A 109 11.60 13.67 33.33
CA ILE A 109 11.80 14.82 32.44
C ILE A 109 10.96 14.68 31.15
N THR A 110 10.92 13.46 30.62
CA THR A 110 10.26 13.16 29.34
C THR A 110 9.22 12.08 29.56
N PRO A 111 7.92 12.37 29.39
CA PRO A 111 6.86 11.38 29.54
C PRO A 111 6.89 10.39 28.37
N SER A 112 8.00 9.66 28.23
CA SER A 112 8.15 8.63 27.22
C SER A 112 7.52 7.33 27.70
N ARG A 113 6.78 6.66 26.82
CA ARG A 113 6.12 5.38 27.11
C ARG A 113 7.03 4.17 26.92
N TYR A 114 8.29 4.35 26.51
CA TYR A 114 9.20 3.22 26.37
C TYR A 114 9.68 2.69 27.72
N SER A 115 10.01 1.41 27.78
CA SER A 115 10.56 0.74 28.94
C SER A 115 11.96 0.23 28.61
N PHE A 116 12.92 0.64 29.44
CA PHE A 116 14.30 0.15 29.40
C PHE A 116 14.59 -0.66 30.67
N LYS A 117 15.25 -1.81 30.53
CA LYS A 117 15.64 -2.69 31.63
C LYS A 117 16.93 -3.43 31.28
N ASP A 118 17.84 -3.54 32.23
CA ASP A 118 18.98 -4.45 32.17
C ASP A 118 18.56 -5.77 32.82
N ALA A 119 17.97 -6.65 32.00
CA ALA A 119 17.33 -7.88 32.45
C ALA A 119 18.35 -8.97 32.74
N ALA A 120 18.25 -9.63 33.88
CA ALA A 120 19.11 -10.76 34.26
C ALA A 120 18.28 -11.89 34.88
N ILE A 121 18.75 -13.13 34.71
CA ILE A 121 18.22 -14.27 35.44
C ILE A 121 18.83 -14.24 36.84
N ASP A 122 18.01 -14.38 37.86
CA ASP A 122 18.42 -14.26 39.26
C ASP A 122 19.06 -12.89 39.54
N ALA A 123 18.39 -11.83 39.07
CA ALA A 123 18.83 -10.46 39.23
C ALA A 123 18.90 -10.05 40.69
N ARG A 124 19.93 -9.32 41.07
CA ARG A 124 20.13 -8.81 42.45
C ARG A 124 18.98 -7.83 42.84
N SER A 125 18.58 -6.96 41.90
CA SER A 125 17.40 -6.12 42.05
C SER A 125 16.20 -6.80 41.40
N PRO A 126 15.06 -6.99 42.10
CA PRO A 126 13.87 -7.58 41.52
C PRO A 126 13.36 -6.83 40.29
N GLU A 127 13.58 -5.52 40.19
CA GLU A 127 13.20 -4.69 39.03
C GLU A 127 13.86 -5.13 37.73
N ASN A 128 15.05 -5.79 37.86
CA ASN A 128 15.83 -6.28 36.72
C ASN A 128 15.62 -7.78 36.45
N GLU A 129 14.72 -8.45 37.20
CA GLU A 129 14.47 -9.88 36.94
C GLU A 129 13.91 -10.07 35.52
N ALA A 130 14.50 -11.03 34.80
CA ALA A 130 14.13 -11.33 33.43
C ALA A 130 12.72 -11.95 33.35
N ASP A 131 11.89 -11.40 32.50
CA ASP A 131 10.62 -12.03 32.16
C ASP A 131 10.83 -13.20 31.16
N GLU A 132 9.73 -13.79 30.70
CA GLU A 132 9.77 -14.95 29.80
C GLU A 132 10.57 -14.70 28.51
N TYR A 133 10.38 -13.54 27.86
CA TYR A 133 11.09 -13.20 26.60
C TYR A 133 12.56 -12.93 26.84
N GLU A 134 12.88 -12.21 27.88
CA GLU A 134 14.23 -11.86 28.25
C GLU A 134 15.01 -13.10 28.70
N ARG A 135 14.36 -14.01 29.44
CA ARG A 135 14.92 -15.29 29.85
C ARG A 135 15.22 -16.18 28.63
N ALA A 136 14.27 -16.31 27.70
CA ALA A 136 14.48 -17.08 26.47
C ALA A 136 15.64 -16.55 25.63
N PHE A 137 15.83 -15.22 25.59
CA PHE A 137 16.95 -14.61 24.88
C PHE A 137 18.28 -14.87 25.61
N LEU A 138 18.31 -14.76 26.93
CA LEU A 138 19.49 -15.07 27.77
C LEU A 138 19.91 -16.54 27.62
N GLU A 139 18.96 -17.47 27.57
CA GLU A 139 19.23 -18.89 27.31
C GLU A 139 19.81 -19.11 25.91
N LYS A 140 19.33 -18.41 24.87
CA LYS A 140 19.93 -18.43 23.53
C LYS A 140 21.37 -17.92 23.55
N LEU A 141 21.64 -16.82 24.26
CA LEU A 141 22.99 -16.25 24.40
C LEU A 141 23.99 -17.21 25.11
N ALA A 142 23.47 -18.04 26.01
CA ALA A 142 24.30 -19.06 26.66
C ALA A 142 24.76 -20.14 25.66
N ILE A 143 23.95 -20.46 24.66
CA ILE A 143 24.22 -21.47 23.64
C ILE A 143 25.01 -20.85 22.46
N ASP A 144 24.52 -19.73 21.92
CA ASP A 144 25.13 -19.03 20.78
C ASP A 144 25.82 -17.74 21.22
N LYS A 145 27.13 -17.82 21.46
CA LYS A 145 27.95 -16.67 21.86
C LYS A 145 28.08 -15.58 20.79
N LYS A 146 27.69 -15.86 19.51
CA LYS A 146 27.74 -14.90 18.41
C LYS A 146 26.46 -14.09 18.31
N LEU A 147 25.39 -14.50 18.98
CA LEU A 147 24.16 -13.75 19.04
C LEU A 147 24.41 -12.41 19.77
N GLU A 148 24.12 -11.30 19.13
CA GLU A 148 24.32 -9.95 19.70
C GLU A 148 23.00 -9.27 20.03
N SER A 149 21.96 -9.48 19.22
CA SER A 149 20.67 -8.84 19.44
C SER A 149 19.54 -9.59 18.73
N GLU A 150 18.32 -9.42 19.25
CA GLU A 150 17.08 -9.89 18.64
C GLU A 150 16.05 -8.77 18.72
N SER A 151 15.27 -8.56 17.66
CA SER A 151 14.14 -7.61 17.67
C SER A 151 12.89 -8.27 17.13
N THR A 152 11.76 -8.01 17.77
CA THR A 152 10.47 -8.56 17.38
C THR A 152 9.34 -7.60 17.74
N VAL A 153 8.21 -7.71 17.03
CA VAL A 153 6.98 -7.02 17.41
C VAL A 153 6.07 -8.02 18.14
N ARG A 154 5.62 -7.66 19.33
CA ARG A 154 4.74 -8.48 20.16
C ARG A 154 3.58 -7.65 20.70
N ASN A 155 2.46 -8.33 20.91
CA ASN A 155 1.32 -7.73 21.57
C ASN A 155 1.43 -7.96 23.08
N ILE A 156 1.47 -6.88 23.87
CA ILE A 156 1.55 -6.91 25.34
C ILE A 156 0.36 -6.11 25.86
N GLY A 157 -0.51 -6.78 26.61
CA GLY A 157 -1.70 -6.12 27.17
C GLY A 157 -2.67 -5.54 26.14
N GLY A 158 -2.70 -6.09 24.92
CA GLY A 158 -3.55 -5.61 23.83
C GLY A 158 -2.92 -4.55 22.93
N GLU A 159 -1.73 -4.06 23.26
CA GLU A 159 -1.01 -3.06 22.47
C GLU A 159 0.23 -3.67 21.78
N PRO A 160 0.55 -3.29 20.54
CA PRO A 160 1.76 -3.73 19.84
C PRO A 160 2.99 -3.01 20.39
N TYR A 161 4.03 -3.77 20.70
CA TYR A 161 5.34 -3.29 21.15
C TYR A 161 6.46 -3.78 20.25
N LEU A 162 7.37 -2.91 19.88
CA LEU A 162 8.69 -3.28 19.40
C LEU A 162 9.55 -3.65 20.63
N ILE A 163 9.99 -4.89 20.69
CA ILE A 163 10.93 -5.40 21.71
C ILE A 163 12.28 -5.55 21.05
N VAL A 164 13.28 -4.89 21.60
CA VAL A 164 14.68 -5.05 21.20
C VAL A 164 15.47 -5.58 22.39
N LEU A 165 16.03 -6.76 22.21
CA LEU A 165 16.92 -7.40 23.18
C LEU A 165 18.36 -7.36 22.63
N LYS A 166 19.28 -6.90 23.43
CA LYS A 166 20.70 -6.84 23.08
C LYS A 166 21.52 -7.50 24.19
N LYS A 167 22.56 -8.22 23.82
CA LYS A 167 23.53 -8.78 24.76
C LYS A 167 24.05 -7.69 25.69
N GLY A 168 23.95 -7.92 26.97
CA GLY A 168 24.37 -7.00 28.02
C GLY A 168 25.78 -7.33 28.55
N GLU A 169 25.93 -7.28 29.87
CA GLU A 169 27.20 -7.45 30.52
C GLU A 169 27.71 -8.89 30.44
N VAL A 170 29.04 -9.01 30.25
CA VAL A 170 29.79 -10.24 30.38
C VAL A 170 30.61 -10.11 31.66
N MET A 171 30.58 -11.13 32.52
CA MET A 171 31.37 -11.15 33.78
C MET A 171 32.85 -11.09 33.49
N GLU A 172 33.48 -10.05 34.00
CA GLU A 172 34.92 -9.92 34.05
C GLU A 172 35.49 -10.43 35.41
N ALA A 173 36.80 -10.63 35.49
CA ALA A 173 37.44 -11.03 36.73
C ALA A 173 37.19 -10.02 37.87
N SER A 174 37.14 -8.73 37.55
CA SER A 174 36.82 -7.64 38.48
C SER A 174 35.42 -7.73 39.11
N CYS A 175 34.47 -8.30 38.37
CA CYS A 175 33.06 -8.45 38.80
C CYS A 175 32.91 -9.55 39.87
N LEU A 176 33.79 -10.55 39.84
CA LEU A 176 33.74 -11.71 40.75
C LEU A 176 33.97 -11.35 42.20
N LYS A 177 34.58 -10.19 42.52
CA LYS A 177 34.68 -9.67 43.87
C LYS A 177 33.33 -9.55 44.58
N CYS A 178 32.26 -9.25 43.78
CA CYS A 178 30.90 -9.05 44.29
C CYS A 178 29.93 -10.15 43.81
N HIS A 179 30.32 -10.99 42.85
CA HIS A 179 29.42 -11.95 42.20
C HIS A 179 29.88 -13.41 42.29
N SER A 180 31.02 -13.70 42.96
CA SER A 180 31.45 -15.07 43.19
C SER A 180 30.72 -15.71 44.39
N ASN A 181 31.43 -15.96 45.48
CA ASN A 181 30.82 -16.54 46.68
C ASN A 181 30.28 -15.44 47.58
N PRO A 182 29.04 -15.57 48.14
CA PRO A 182 28.49 -14.58 49.07
C PRO A 182 29.40 -14.31 50.29
N LYS A 183 30.16 -15.30 50.75
CA LYS A 183 31.06 -15.16 51.91
C LYS A 183 32.29 -14.28 51.59
N ASP A 184 32.68 -14.16 50.33
CA ASP A 184 33.83 -13.37 49.90
C ASP A 184 33.43 -11.96 49.45
N ALA A 185 32.14 -11.71 49.33
CA ALA A 185 31.60 -10.42 48.95
C ALA A 185 31.70 -9.37 50.08
N PRO A 186 31.80 -8.08 49.74
CA PRO A 186 31.78 -7.02 50.76
C PRO A 186 30.52 -7.13 51.64
N LYS A 187 30.67 -7.04 52.97
CA LYS A 187 29.56 -7.12 53.89
C LYS A 187 28.48 -6.08 53.63
N GLY A 188 28.83 -4.85 53.31
CA GLY A 188 27.90 -3.81 52.95
C GLY A 188 27.01 -4.16 51.74
N LEU A 189 27.51 -5.01 50.84
CA LEU A 189 26.73 -5.51 49.69
C LEU A 189 25.69 -6.53 50.13
N THR A 190 26.11 -7.51 50.97
CA THR A 190 25.19 -8.54 51.46
C THR A 190 24.18 -8.00 52.48
N ASP A 191 24.55 -6.98 53.26
CA ASP A 191 23.61 -6.26 54.13
C ASP A 191 22.52 -5.50 53.36
N TYR A 192 22.87 -4.95 52.17
CA TYR A 192 21.92 -4.18 51.34
C TYR A 192 21.09 -5.07 50.42
N TYR A 193 21.66 -6.07 49.74
CA TYR A 193 20.99 -6.89 48.74
C TYR A 193 20.67 -8.33 49.16
N GLY A 194 21.14 -8.76 50.32
CA GLY A 194 21.11 -10.17 50.75
C GLY A 194 22.24 -11.01 50.11
N SER A 195 22.27 -12.29 50.48
CA SER A 195 23.30 -13.24 50.05
C SER A 195 22.81 -14.31 49.07
N GLU A 196 21.59 -14.17 48.57
CA GLU A 196 20.92 -15.24 47.83
C GLU A 196 21.06 -15.06 46.31
N ARG A 197 21.01 -13.82 45.80
CA ARG A 197 20.85 -13.52 44.36
C ARG A 197 22.10 -12.98 43.72
N SER A 198 22.29 -13.34 42.44
CA SER A 198 23.39 -12.87 41.57
C SER A 198 24.79 -13.25 42.08
N PHE A 199 24.90 -14.41 42.74
CA PHE A 199 26.15 -15.01 43.14
C PHE A 199 26.53 -16.24 42.33
N ASN A 200 27.70 -16.86 42.61
CA ASN A 200 28.23 -18.05 41.93
C ASN A 200 28.40 -17.87 40.40
N ARG A 201 28.68 -16.65 39.96
CA ARG A 201 28.99 -16.33 38.56
C ARG A 201 30.47 -16.66 38.24
N LYS A 202 30.72 -16.89 36.95
CA LYS A 202 32.06 -17.16 36.42
C LYS A 202 32.48 -16.09 35.42
N ALA A 203 33.79 -15.87 35.29
CA ALA A 203 34.29 -14.99 34.23
C ALA A 203 33.91 -15.55 32.86
N GLY A 204 33.42 -14.69 31.98
CA GLY A 204 32.90 -15.03 30.64
C GLY A 204 31.41 -15.38 30.58
N ASP A 205 30.73 -15.45 31.74
CA ASP A 205 29.26 -15.62 31.74
C ASP A 205 28.60 -14.35 31.19
N VAL A 206 27.65 -14.50 30.26
CA VAL A 206 26.72 -13.44 29.85
C VAL A 206 25.62 -13.38 30.89
N VAL A 207 25.55 -12.32 31.66
CA VAL A 207 24.67 -12.25 32.83
C VAL A 207 23.47 -11.38 32.67
N SER A 208 23.47 -10.52 31.66
CA SER A 208 22.30 -9.65 31.40
C SER A 208 22.00 -9.49 29.93
N ALA A 209 20.79 -9.05 29.66
CA ALA A 209 20.31 -8.59 28.37
C ALA A 209 19.70 -7.20 28.53
N VAL A 210 20.12 -6.27 27.71
CA VAL A 210 19.46 -4.97 27.62
C VAL A 210 18.14 -5.14 26.88
N SER A 211 17.03 -4.86 27.57
CA SER A 211 15.67 -4.96 27.06
C SER A 211 15.08 -3.57 26.88
N LEU A 212 14.72 -3.24 25.63
CA LEU A 212 14.02 -2.00 25.30
C LEU A 212 12.68 -2.34 24.65
N ARG A 213 11.59 -1.76 25.16
CA ARG A 213 10.23 -1.93 24.68
C ARG A 213 9.64 -0.58 24.29
N ILE A 214 9.28 -0.43 23.04
CA ILE A 214 8.67 0.79 22.49
C ILE A 214 7.24 0.48 22.08
N PRO A 215 6.22 1.14 22.66
CA PRO A 215 4.85 0.99 22.21
C PRO A 215 4.71 1.54 20.78
N LEU A 216 4.07 0.75 19.91
CA LEU A 216 3.84 1.13 18.51
C LEU A 216 2.45 1.73 18.27
N ALA A 217 1.58 1.71 19.28
CA ALA A 217 0.18 2.14 19.14
C ALA A 217 0.06 3.58 18.65
N GLU A 218 0.83 4.52 19.21
CA GLU A 218 0.83 5.92 18.76
C GLU A 218 1.40 6.07 17.36
N ALA A 219 2.54 5.44 17.08
CA ALA A 219 3.17 5.49 15.77
C ALA A 219 2.26 4.89 14.67
N TYR A 220 1.56 3.80 14.97
CA TYR A 220 0.59 3.21 14.05
C TYR A 220 -0.68 4.07 13.91
N ALA A 221 -1.14 4.72 14.98
CA ALA A 221 -2.27 5.64 14.90
C ALA A 221 -1.94 6.85 14.01
N GLU A 222 -0.77 7.45 14.17
CA GLU A 222 -0.30 8.54 13.29
C GLU A 222 -0.13 8.07 11.85
N ALA A 223 0.47 6.88 11.64
CA ALA A 223 0.61 6.26 10.32
C ALA A 223 -0.74 6.02 9.65
N ASN A 224 -1.75 5.55 10.40
CA ASN A 224 -3.11 5.34 9.90
C ASN A 224 -3.78 6.66 9.48
N VAL A 225 -3.67 7.71 10.30
CA VAL A 225 -4.22 9.04 9.96
C VAL A 225 -3.55 9.61 8.71
N PHE A 226 -2.22 9.49 8.59
CA PHE A 226 -1.50 9.94 7.42
C PHE A 226 -1.83 9.11 6.17
N SER A 227 -1.89 7.79 6.31
CA SER A 227 -2.32 6.85 5.25
C SER A 227 -3.71 7.19 4.74
N LEU A 228 -4.67 7.47 5.64
CA LEU A 228 -6.03 7.85 5.27
C LEU A 228 -6.05 9.16 4.48
N LYS A 229 -5.34 10.19 4.93
CA LYS A 229 -5.25 11.48 4.23
C LYS A 229 -4.64 11.33 2.84
N LEU A 230 -3.52 10.62 2.74
CA LEU A 230 -2.83 10.39 1.47
C LEU A 230 -3.69 9.57 0.50
N SER A 231 -4.32 8.51 1.00
CA SER A 231 -5.25 7.68 0.21
C SER A 231 -6.45 8.47 -0.29
N ALA A 232 -7.02 9.37 0.53
CA ALA A 232 -8.11 10.25 0.13
C ALA A 232 -7.69 11.18 -1.02
N ILE A 233 -6.52 11.80 -0.93
CA ILE A 233 -5.98 12.66 -2.00
C ILE A 233 -5.80 11.85 -3.30
N LEU A 234 -5.19 10.66 -3.22
CA LEU A 234 -4.96 9.80 -4.37
C LEU A 234 -6.27 9.33 -5.01
N ILE A 235 -7.28 8.99 -4.21
CA ILE A 235 -8.62 8.63 -4.70
C ILE A 235 -9.28 9.82 -5.43
N ILE A 236 -9.16 11.04 -4.90
CA ILE A 236 -9.67 12.24 -5.55
C ILE A 236 -8.98 12.45 -6.91
N VAL A 237 -7.66 12.29 -6.97
CA VAL A 237 -6.90 12.40 -8.23
C VAL A 237 -7.37 11.34 -9.23
N LEU A 238 -7.53 10.09 -8.81
CA LEU A 238 -8.05 9.01 -9.66
C LEU A 238 -9.47 9.30 -10.16
N ALA A 239 -10.35 9.83 -9.30
CA ALA A 239 -11.71 10.22 -9.68
C ALA A 239 -11.71 11.38 -10.69
N CYS A 240 -10.83 12.37 -10.52
CA CYS A 240 -10.65 13.45 -11.49
C CYS A 240 -10.16 12.89 -12.85
N LEU A 241 -9.17 12.04 -12.84
CA LEU A 241 -8.64 11.40 -14.07
C LEU A 241 -9.72 10.57 -14.77
N PHE A 242 -10.49 9.77 -14.02
CA PHE A 242 -11.61 9.01 -14.55
C PHE A 242 -12.66 9.92 -15.19
N THR A 243 -13.01 11.03 -14.52
CA THR A 243 -13.99 11.99 -15.03
C THR A 243 -13.52 12.65 -16.32
N ILE A 244 -12.25 13.08 -16.37
CA ILE A 244 -11.63 13.66 -17.58
C ILE A 244 -11.63 12.63 -18.71
N GLN A 245 -11.21 11.41 -18.45
CA GLN A 245 -11.16 10.33 -19.44
C GLN A 245 -12.55 9.96 -19.95
N TYR A 246 -13.55 9.89 -19.05
CA TYR A 246 -14.94 9.66 -19.43
C TYR A 246 -15.48 10.79 -20.33
N TRP A 247 -15.19 12.05 -20.01
CA TRP A 247 -15.59 13.20 -20.81
C TRP A 247 -14.94 13.18 -22.20
N LEU A 248 -13.63 12.92 -22.30
CA LEU A 248 -12.90 12.79 -23.56
C LEU A 248 -13.48 11.66 -24.42
N TYR A 249 -13.68 10.48 -23.83
CA TYR A 249 -14.27 9.33 -24.49
C TYR A 249 -15.67 9.63 -25.03
N LYS A 250 -16.55 10.23 -24.21
CA LYS A 250 -17.90 10.61 -24.63
C LYS A 250 -17.87 11.63 -25.76
N ARG A 251 -17.00 12.64 -25.66
CA ARG A 251 -16.96 13.78 -26.61
C ARG A 251 -16.33 13.40 -27.94
N TYR A 252 -15.25 12.65 -27.93
CA TYR A 252 -14.44 12.41 -29.13
C TYR A 252 -14.66 11.03 -29.75
N LEU A 253 -15.26 10.08 -29.06
CA LEU A 253 -15.51 8.75 -29.59
C LEU A 253 -17.01 8.45 -29.71
N LEU A 254 -17.77 8.51 -28.62
CA LEU A 254 -19.18 8.10 -28.63
C LEU A 254 -20.09 9.03 -29.42
N GLN A 255 -19.93 10.34 -29.25
CA GLN A 255 -20.79 11.30 -29.98
C GLN A 255 -20.61 11.18 -31.51
N PRO A 256 -19.41 11.19 -32.11
CA PRO A 256 -19.23 10.99 -33.54
C PRO A 256 -19.80 9.65 -34.05
N LEU A 257 -19.56 8.55 -33.34
CA LEU A 257 -20.11 7.24 -33.71
C LEU A 257 -21.65 7.23 -33.72
N ASN A 258 -22.30 7.89 -32.75
CA ASN A 258 -23.75 8.01 -32.72
C ASN A 258 -24.27 8.82 -33.95
N VAL A 259 -23.58 9.92 -34.30
CA VAL A 259 -23.95 10.72 -35.49
C VAL A 259 -23.86 9.87 -36.73
N ILE A 260 -22.78 9.11 -36.93
CA ILE A 260 -22.63 8.21 -38.09
C ILE A 260 -23.74 7.15 -38.09
N ARG A 261 -24.02 6.51 -36.97
CA ARG A 261 -25.10 5.51 -36.85
C ARG A 261 -26.47 6.09 -37.19
N ASP A 262 -26.78 7.27 -36.62
CA ASP A 262 -28.09 7.88 -36.79
C ASP A 262 -28.32 8.32 -38.25
N LYS A 263 -27.29 8.88 -38.92
CA LYS A 263 -27.31 9.19 -40.33
C LYS A 263 -27.39 7.95 -41.22
N ALA A 264 -26.66 6.89 -40.90
CA ALA A 264 -26.75 5.63 -41.62
C ALA A 264 -28.18 5.04 -41.55
N ASN A 265 -28.80 5.14 -40.37
CA ASN A 265 -30.18 4.68 -40.20
C ASN A 265 -31.18 5.56 -40.95
N GLU A 266 -30.98 6.88 -40.98
CA GLU A 266 -31.82 7.83 -41.70
C GLU A 266 -31.79 7.57 -43.23
N ILE A 267 -30.57 7.34 -43.78
CA ILE A 267 -30.38 6.98 -45.22
C ILE A 267 -31.04 5.63 -45.52
N ALA A 268 -30.95 4.64 -44.61
CA ALA A 268 -31.54 3.32 -44.80
C ALA A 268 -33.07 3.32 -44.76
N THR A 269 -33.70 4.26 -44.06
CA THR A 269 -35.16 4.29 -43.85
C THR A 269 -35.91 5.32 -44.68
N HIS A 270 -35.23 6.35 -45.20
CA HIS A 270 -35.84 7.46 -45.93
C HIS A 270 -35.01 7.79 -47.20
N GLU A 271 -35.59 7.55 -48.35
CA GLU A 271 -34.98 7.78 -49.68
C GLU A 271 -34.53 9.23 -49.93
N GLY A 272 -35.20 10.22 -49.29
CA GLY A 272 -34.85 11.64 -49.43
C GLY A 272 -33.52 12.07 -48.83
N HIS A 273 -32.87 11.22 -48.03
CA HIS A 273 -31.58 11.51 -47.36
C HIS A 273 -30.36 10.88 -48.02
N LEU A 274 -30.56 10.19 -49.16
CA LEU A 274 -29.46 9.69 -49.99
C LEU A 274 -28.59 10.85 -50.48
N GLY A 275 -27.26 10.74 -50.28
CA GLY A 275 -26.31 11.78 -50.61
C GLY A 275 -26.01 12.81 -49.52
N ASP A 276 -26.73 12.73 -48.37
CA ASP A 276 -26.39 13.54 -47.21
C ASP A 276 -24.99 13.21 -46.73
N GLN A 277 -24.25 14.26 -46.30
CA GLN A 277 -22.88 14.14 -45.81
C GLN A 277 -22.82 14.38 -44.31
N ILE A 278 -21.95 13.63 -43.65
CA ILE A 278 -21.63 13.77 -42.23
C ILE A 278 -20.41 14.69 -42.12
N PRO A 279 -20.41 15.70 -41.22
CA PRO A 279 -19.22 16.53 -40.98
C PRO A 279 -18.09 15.69 -40.42
N GLN A 280 -16.86 16.00 -40.86
CA GLN A 280 -15.67 15.22 -40.49
C GLN A 280 -15.41 15.37 -39.00
N PRO A 281 -15.38 14.26 -38.21
CA PRO A 281 -15.07 14.29 -36.80
C PRO A 281 -13.57 14.48 -36.54
N PHE A 282 -13.23 14.76 -35.28
CA PHE A 282 -11.84 14.77 -34.85
C PHE A 282 -11.25 13.34 -34.81
N GLY A 283 -10.03 13.18 -35.27
CA GLY A 283 -9.30 11.90 -35.31
C GLY A 283 -9.27 11.28 -36.72
N ARG A 284 -8.11 10.72 -37.08
CA ARG A 284 -7.87 10.20 -38.43
C ARG A 284 -8.80 9.02 -38.75
N GLU A 285 -8.92 8.07 -37.85
CA GLU A 285 -9.67 6.83 -38.04
C GLU A 285 -11.17 7.09 -38.20
N LEU A 286 -11.74 7.99 -37.39
CA LEU A 286 -13.14 8.41 -37.52
C LEU A 286 -13.33 9.31 -38.74
N GLY A 287 -12.36 10.13 -39.08
CA GLY A 287 -12.36 10.93 -40.31
C GLY A 287 -12.39 10.07 -41.56
N GLU A 288 -11.53 9.06 -41.67
CA GLU A 288 -11.49 8.09 -42.77
C GLU A 288 -12.81 7.31 -42.88
N LEU A 289 -13.36 6.84 -41.73
CA LEU A 289 -14.65 6.17 -41.69
C LEU A 289 -15.77 7.08 -42.23
N THR A 290 -15.80 8.34 -41.78
CA THR A 290 -16.81 9.32 -42.22
C THR A 290 -16.65 9.66 -43.71
N ALA A 291 -15.44 9.80 -44.23
CA ALA A 291 -15.16 10.04 -45.64
C ALA A 291 -15.70 8.88 -46.50
N THR A 292 -15.37 7.64 -46.14
CA THR A 292 -15.85 6.43 -46.85
C THR A 292 -17.39 6.34 -46.82
N PHE A 293 -17.99 6.67 -45.66
CA PHE A 293 -19.46 6.70 -45.55
C PHE A 293 -20.07 7.76 -46.45
N ASN A 294 -19.52 8.97 -46.51
CA ASN A 294 -19.98 10.05 -47.37
C ASN A 294 -19.88 9.69 -48.84
N GLU A 295 -18.75 9.06 -49.25
CA GLU A 295 -18.55 8.56 -50.62
C GLU A 295 -19.65 7.51 -50.98
N MET A 296 -19.89 6.55 -50.06
CA MET A 296 -20.94 5.54 -50.27
C MET A 296 -22.31 6.18 -50.41
N SER A 297 -22.68 7.17 -49.57
CA SER A 297 -23.94 7.87 -49.59
C SER A 297 -24.19 8.59 -50.94
N VAL A 298 -23.17 9.30 -51.43
CA VAL A 298 -23.19 9.98 -52.74
C VAL A 298 -23.36 8.98 -53.88
N LYS A 299 -22.65 7.87 -53.84
CA LYS A 299 -22.73 6.82 -54.86
C LYS A 299 -24.12 6.18 -54.90
N LEU A 300 -24.68 5.86 -53.74
CA LEU A 300 -26.05 5.31 -53.64
C LEU A 300 -27.10 6.27 -54.24
N ARG A 301 -26.98 7.58 -54.01
CA ARG A 301 -27.83 8.60 -54.64
C ARG A 301 -27.71 8.58 -56.15
N HIS A 302 -26.48 8.58 -56.67
CA HIS A 302 -26.23 8.54 -58.11
C HIS A 302 -26.81 7.27 -58.77
N ASP A 303 -26.61 6.12 -58.14
CA ASP A 303 -27.13 4.85 -58.66
C ASP A 303 -28.65 4.80 -58.63
N ARG A 304 -29.31 5.36 -57.61
CA ARG A 304 -30.78 5.51 -57.56
C ARG A 304 -31.27 6.43 -58.70
N ASP A 305 -30.71 7.63 -58.79
CA ASP A 305 -31.13 8.62 -59.77
C ASP A 305 -30.99 8.04 -61.21
N HIS A 306 -29.93 7.27 -61.45
CA HIS A 306 -29.74 6.57 -62.74
C HIS A 306 -30.74 5.44 -62.96
N LEU A 307 -31.14 4.71 -61.92
CA LEU A 307 -32.20 3.68 -62.03
C LEU A 307 -33.56 4.30 -62.27
N GLU A 308 -33.87 5.42 -61.64
CA GLU A 308 -35.13 6.18 -61.90
C GLU A 308 -35.21 6.62 -63.35
N GLU A 309 -34.13 7.19 -63.90
CA GLU A 309 -34.04 7.57 -65.28
C GLU A 309 -34.26 6.37 -66.25
N LEU A 310 -33.60 5.23 -65.96
CA LEU A 310 -33.80 4.00 -66.74
C LEU A 310 -35.22 3.45 -66.67
N VAL A 311 -35.87 3.54 -65.51
CA VAL A 311 -37.26 3.12 -65.34
C VAL A 311 -38.21 4.02 -66.13
N ASP A 312 -38.00 5.34 -66.10
CA ASP A 312 -38.79 6.31 -66.88
C ASP A 312 -38.65 6.07 -68.39
N GLN A 313 -37.38 5.89 -68.88
CA GLN A 313 -37.13 5.58 -70.28
C GLN A 313 -37.79 4.25 -70.70
N ARG A 314 -37.74 3.22 -69.88
CA ARG A 314 -38.36 1.92 -70.15
C ARG A 314 -39.83 1.98 -70.11
N THR A 315 -40.43 2.78 -69.19
CA THR A 315 -41.90 2.97 -69.10
C THR A 315 -42.45 3.72 -70.31
N GLU A 316 -41.72 4.76 -70.75
CA GLU A 316 -42.13 5.49 -71.96
C GLU A 316 -42.03 4.63 -73.23
N ALA A 317 -40.93 3.86 -73.40
CA ALA A 317 -40.78 2.92 -74.51
C ALA A 317 -41.81 1.80 -74.47
N LEU A 318 -42.26 1.34 -73.29
CA LEU A 318 -43.37 0.39 -73.17
C LEU A 318 -44.65 0.99 -73.58
N ARG A 319 -44.96 2.24 -73.22
CA ARG A 319 -46.11 2.99 -73.53
C ARG A 319 -46.26 3.26 -75.06
N GLU A 320 -45.13 3.65 -75.68
CA GLU A 320 -45.07 3.79 -77.13
C GLU A 320 -45.32 2.46 -77.84
N SER A 321 -44.74 1.36 -77.35
CA SER A 321 -45.00 0.03 -77.92
C SER A 321 -46.49 -0.41 -77.79
N GLU A 322 -47.09 -0.12 -76.63
CA GLU A 322 -48.57 -0.40 -76.45
C GLU A 322 -49.43 0.40 -77.39
N LEU A 323 -49.15 1.69 -77.53
CA LEU A 323 -49.86 2.53 -78.46
C LEU A 323 -49.73 2.03 -79.93
N TRP A 324 -48.53 1.66 -80.29
CA TRP A 324 -48.25 1.08 -81.63
C TRP A 324 -49.03 -0.26 -81.83
N MET A 325 -48.99 -1.17 -80.84
CA MET A 325 -49.74 -2.42 -80.88
C MET A 325 -51.25 -2.18 -80.99
N ARG A 326 -51.77 -1.26 -80.16
CA ARG A 326 -53.24 -0.85 -80.26
C ARG A 326 -53.56 -0.29 -81.58
N GLY A 327 -52.68 0.53 -82.21
CA GLY A 327 -52.86 1.05 -83.54
C GLY A 327 -52.97 -0.06 -84.61
N ILE A 328 -52.06 -1.06 -84.50
CA ILE A 328 -52.12 -2.23 -85.42
C ILE A 328 -53.43 -3.03 -85.25
N PHE A 329 -53.79 -3.32 -83.95
CA PHE A 329 -55.06 -4.04 -83.70
C PHE A 329 -56.28 -3.32 -84.22
N ASN A 330 -56.38 -2.01 -84.10
CA ASN A 330 -57.48 -1.21 -84.67
C ASN A 330 -57.50 -1.23 -86.19
N ALA A 331 -56.33 -1.06 -86.84
CA ALA A 331 -56.18 -1.14 -88.27
C ALA A 331 -56.57 -2.52 -88.88
N LEU A 332 -56.17 -3.61 -88.15
CA LEU A 332 -56.58 -4.97 -88.52
C LEU A 332 -58.11 -5.19 -88.37
N GLN A 333 -58.73 -4.64 -87.33
CA GLN A 333 -60.13 -4.74 -87.07
C GLN A 333 -60.97 -3.98 -88.09
N GLU A 334 -60.49 -2.79 -88.54
CA GLU A 334 -61.08 -2.05 -89.66
C GLU A 334 -60.92 -2.78 -90.99
N SER A 335 -59.76 -3.42 -91.26
CA SER A 335 -59.56 -4.15 -92.50
C SER A 335 -60.43 -5.44 -92.60
N VAL A 336 -60.74 -6.08 -91.48
CA VAL A 336 -61.67 -7.25 -91.43
C VAL A 336 -63.16 -6.84 -91.65
N LEU A 337 -63.51 -5.66 -91.21
CA LEU A 337 -64.91 -5.13 -91.41
C LEU A 337 -65.19 -4.66 -92.86
N VAL A 338 -64.14 -4.43 -93.66
CA VAL A 338 -64.36 -3.99 -95.12
C VAL A 338 -64.42 -5.20 -96.04
N VAL A 339 -64.20 -6.45 -95.61
CA VAL A 339 -64.23 -7.68 -96.46
C VAL A 339 -65.51 -8.51 -96.22
N THR A 340 -66.47 -8.06 -95.43
CA THR A 340 -67.79 -8.66 -95.28
C THR A 340 -68.85 -7.69 -95.88
#